data_f9e9977e4420ee4b26a58cecde20a080
#
_entry.id   f9e9977e4420ee4b26a58cecde20a080
#
_cell.length_a   1.000
_cell.length_b   1.000
_cell.length_c   1.000
_cell.angle_alpha   90.00
_cell.angle_beta   90.00
_cell.angle_gamma   90.00
#
_symmetry.space_group_name_H-M   'P 1'
#
loop_
_entity.id
_entity.type
_entity.pdbx_description
1 polymer ?
#
loop_
_entity_poly.entity_id
_entity_poly.type
_entity_poly.pdbx_seq_one_letter_code
_entity_poly.pdbx_strand_id
1 'polypeptide(L)'
;MRIIARRTLREFADSLAGQKNQPAVKAALDAWFAEVSRAEWENTADVKRLYATASIVSAARIVFNIKGNDYRLVVSADFEKGIVWIKWIGTHEAYDRIDVAEIEHGE
;
A
#
# COMPACT_ATOMS: atom_id res chain seq x y z
N MET A 1 8.78 9.81 2.52
CA MET A 1 7.40 10.24 2.16
C MET A 1 6.54 10.34 3.41
N ARG A 2 5.63 11.27 3.47
CA ARG A 2 4.62 11.33 4.51
C ARG A 2 3.44 10.44 4.11
N ILE A 3 2.99 9.55 5.00
CA ILE A 3 1.94 8.58 4.69
C ILE A 3 0.65 8.96 5.42
N ILE A 4 -0.45 9.04 4.67
CA ILE A 4 -1.79 9.31 5.18
C ILE A 4 -2.70 8.15 4.74
N ALA A 5 -3.19 7.31 5.65
CA ALA A 5 -2.86 7.35 7.06
C ALA A 5 -2.48 5.95 7.53
N ARG A 6 -1.54 5.88 8.47
CA ARG A 6 -1.12 4.62 9.08
C ARG A 6 -2.29 3.88 9.73
N ARG A 7 -3.27 4.63 10.23
CA ARG A 7 -4.48 4.08 10.84
C ARG A 7 -5.18 3.07 9.95
N THR A 8 -5.28 3.32 8.64
CA THR A 8 -5.90 2.40 7.69
C THR A 8 -5.20 1.05 7.68
N LEU A 9 -3.86 1.05 7.74
CA LEU A 9 -3.08 -0.18 7.77
C LEU A 9 -3.28 -0.94 9.08
N ARG A 10 -3.33 -0.21 10.20
CA ARG A 10 -3.59 -0.81 11.52
C ARG A 10 -4.97 -1.44 11.60
N GLU A 11 -5.99 -0.75 11.11
CA GLU A 11 -7.36 -1.25 11.10
C GLU A 11 -7.47 -2.52 10.26
N PHE A 12 -6.79 -2.55 9.12
CA PHE A 12 -6.78 -3.75 8.29
C PHE A 12 -6.12 -4.93 9.03
N ALA A 13 -4.95 -4.72 9.62
CA ALA A 13 -4.24 -5.76 10.37
C ALA A 13 -5.10 -6.26 11.54
N ASP A 14 -5.78 -5.35 12.25
CA ASP A 14 -6.67 -5.71 13.36
C ASP A 14 -7.86 -6.52 12.90
N SER A 15 -8.36 -6.29 11.67
CA SER A 15 -9.47 -7.04 11.09
C SER A 15 -9.11 -8.52 10.86
N LEU A 16 -7.83 -8.87 10.85
CA LEU A 16 -7.34 -10.23 10.68
C LEU A 16 -7.12 -10.95 12.01
N ALA A 17 -7.55 -10.37 13.12
CA ALA A 17 -7.38 -10.96 14.45
C ALA A 17 -7.93 -12.39 14.48
N GLY A 18 -7.16 -13.32 15.05
CA GLY A 18 -7.50 -14.73 15.09
C GLY A 18 -7.05 -15.55 13.89
N GLN A 19 -6.62 -14.90 12.80
CA GLN A 19 -6.06 -15.60 11.66
C GLN A 19 -4.57 -15.90 11.89
N LYS A 20 -4.11 -17.05 11.41
CA LYS A 20 -2.71 -17.47 11.59
C LYS A 20 -1.71 -16.52 10.93
N ASN A 21 -2.09 -15.91 9.83
CA ASN A 21 -1.19 -15.04 9.08
C ASN A 21 -1.17 -13.59 9.60
N GLN A 22 -1.99 -13.23 10.58
CA GLN A 22 -2.05 -11.85 11.07
C GLN A 22 -0.69 -11.29 11.49
N PRO A 23 0.14 -11.99 12.27
CA PRO A 23 1.46 -11.43 12.65
C PRO A 23 2.35 -11.15 11.44
N ALA A 24 2.33 -12.03 10.43
CA ALA A 24 3.14 -11.85 9.23
C ALA A 24 2.65 -10.67 8.39
N VAL A 25 1.33 -10.49 8.27
CA VAL A 25 0.74 -9.35 7.56
C VAL A 25 1.07 -8.05 8.27
N LYS A 26 0.91 -8.02 9.60
CA LYS A 26 1.24 -6.85 10.41
C LYS A 26 2.71 -6.47 10.24
N ALA A 27 3.62 -7.44 10.30
CA ALA A 27 5.04 -7.21 10.12
C ALA A 27 5.36 -6.66 8.72
N ALA A 28 4.71 -7.20 7.68
CA ALA A 28 4.90 -6.73 6.31
C ALA A 28 4.42 -5.28 6.13
N LEU A 29 3.29 -4.92 6.72
CA LEU A 29 2.76 -3.56 6.67
C LEU A 29 3.61 -2.58 7.46
N ASP A 30 4.11 -2.98 8.62
CA ASP A 30 5.00 -2.16 9.44
C ASP A 30 6.32 -1.91 8.70
N ALA A 31 6.87 -2.92 8.03
CA ALA A 31 8.08 -2.78 7.23
C ALA A 31 7.87 -1.82 6.06
N TRP A 32 6.75 -1.99 5.32
CA TRP A 32 6.40 -1.10 4.22
C TRP A 32 6.28 0.35 4.70
N PHE A 33 5.57 0.57 5.81
CA PHE A 33 5.40 1.90 6.38
C PHE A 33 6.74 2.52 6.74
N ALA A 34 7.61 1.77 7.42
CA ALA A 34 8.92 2.27 7.83
C ALA A 34 9.80 2.64 6.63
N GLU A 35 9.84 1.77 5.61
CA GLU A 35 10.64 2.00 4.41
C GLU A 35 10.15 3.20 3.62
N VAL A 36 8.84 3.29 3.39
CA VAL A 36 8.25 4.38 2.60
C VAL A 36 8.35 5.71 3.34
N SER A 37 8.20 5.69 4.68
CA SER A 37 8.36 6.91 5.50
C SER A 37 9.76 7.53 5.34
N ARG A 38 10.79 6.70 5.12
CA ARG A 38 12.16 7.16 4.92
C ARG A 38 12.51 7.47 3.48
N ALA A 39 11.67 7.03 2.53
CA ALA A 39 11.91 7.24 1.12
C ALA A 39 11.70 8.71 0.72
N GLU A 40 12.46 9.15 -0.27
CA GLU A 40 12.34 10.49 -0.85
C GLU A 40 12.10 10.36 -2.35
N TRP A 41 10.98 9.74 -2.71
CA TRP A 41 10.64 9.48 -4.10
C TRP A 41 10.29 10.76 -4.85
N GLU A 42 10.87 10.92 -6.02
CA GLU A 42 10.60 12.05 -6.92
C GLU A 42 9.77 11.64 -8.13
N ASN A 43 9.68 10.34 -8.41
CA ASN A 43 8.95 9.79 -9.55
C ASN A 43 8.68 8.29 -9.37
N THR A 44 7.94 7.72 -10.32
CA THR A 44 7.59 6.29 -10.25
C THR A 44 8.80 5.37 -10.43
N ALA A 45 9.84 5.82 -11.13
CA ALA A 45 11.06 5.02 -11.26
C ALA A 45 11.74 4.79 -9.91
N ASP A 46 11.70 5.79 -9.02
CA ASP A 46 12.23 5.65 -7.67
C ASP A 46 11.46 4.60 -6.88
N VAL A 47 10.14 4.57 -7.03
CA VAL A 47 9.29 3.54 -6.41
C VAL A 47 9.70 2.15 -6.89
N LYS A 48 9.87 1.97 -8.20
CA LYS A 48 10.21 0.67 -8.79
C LYS A 48 11.61 0.19 -8.39
N ARG A 49 12.54 1.10 -8.11
CA ARG A 49 13.88 0.71 -7.62
C ARG A 49 13.81 0.06 -6.24
N LEU A 50 12.93 0.55 -5.37
CA LEU A 50 12.75 -0.01 -4.04
C LEU A 50 11.80 -1.21 -4.04
N TYR A 51 10.74 -1.15 -4.85
CA TYR A 51 9.70 -2.18 -4.94
C TYR A 51 9.54 -2.61 -6.39
N ALA A 52 10.37 -3.55 -6.84
CA ALA A 52 10.38 -3.99 -8.24
C ALA A 52 9.04 -4.59 -8.69
N THR A 53 8.26 -5.17 -7.77
CA THR A 53 6.96 -5.79 -8.08
C THR A 53 5.79 -4.81 -8.01
N ALA A 54 6.03 -3.55 -7.62
CA ALA A 54 4.97 -2.55 -7.58
C ALA A 54 4.42 -2.30 -8.99
N SER A 55 3.10 -2.14 -9.09
CA SER A 55 2.43 -1.83 -10.36
C SER A 55 2.10 -0.34 -10.40
N ILE A 56 2.52 0.31 -11.48
CA ILE A 56 2.20 1.71 -11.72
C ILE A 56 0.93 1.75 -12.57
N VAL A 57 -0.19 2.07 -11.93
CA VAL A 57 -1.51 2.10 -12.60
C VAL A 57 -1.70 3.39 -13.37
N SER A 58 -1.21 4.50 -12.81
CA SER A 58 -1.24 5.81 -13.44
C SER A 58 -0.09 6.64 -12.89
N ALA A 59 0.05 7.88 -13.35
CA ALA A 59 1.12 8.78 -12.89
C ALA A 59 1.16 8.94 -11.36
N ALA A 60 0.01 8.76 -10.69
CA ALA A 60 -0.11 8.96 -9.25
C ALA A 60 -0.52 7.71 -8.48
N ARG A 61 -1.07 6.67 -9.14
CA ARG A 61 -1.67 5.50 -8.48
C ARG A 61 -0.74 4.29 -8.59
N ILE A 62 -0.41 3.70 -7.44
CA ILE A 62 0.58 2.62 -7.33
C ILE A 62 0.00 1.49 -6.49
N VAL A 63 0.27 0.26 -6.89
CA VAL A 63 -0.17 -0.94 -6.16
C VAL A 63 1.06 -1.71 -5.70
N PHE A 64 1.13 -1.96 -4.40
CA PHE A 64 2.19 -2.77 -3.79
C PHE A 64 1.67 -4.15 -3.44
N ASN A 65 2.50 -5.16 -3.64
CA ASN A 65 2.25 -6.51 -3.15
C ASN A 65 2.71 -6.57 -1.69
N ILE A 66 1.84 -7.05 -0.82
CA ILE A 66 2.13 -7.20 0.61
C ILE A 66 2.08 -8.67 0.97
N LYS A 67 3.07 -9.13 1.73
CA LYS A 67 3.24 -10.53 2.11
C LYS A 67 3.24 -11.43 0.85
N GLY A 68 4.26 -11.23 0.02
CA GLY A 68 4.33 -11.90 -1.28
C GLY A 68 3.19 -11.43 -2.19
N ASN A 69 2.33 -12.33 -2.58
CA ASN A 69 1.18 -12.04 -3.45
C ASN A 69 -0.16 -12.06 -2.73
N ASP A 70 -0.17 -12.22 -1.40
CA ASP A 70 -1.41 -12.46 -0.66
C ASP A 70 -2.31 -11.24 -0.59
N TYR A 71 -1.71 -10.05 -0.50
CA TYR A 71 -2.45 -8.79 -0.31
C TYR A 71 -1.98 -7.73 -1.30
N ARG A 72 -2.86 -6.76 -1.55
CA ARG A 72 -2.58 -5.60 -2.39
C ARG A 72 -2.84 -4.33 -1.61
N LEU A 73 -1.91 -3.39 -1.70
CA LEU A 73 -2.02 -2.07 -1.09
C LEU A 73 -2.02 -1.03 -2.21
N VAL A 74 -3.12 -0.29 -2.32
CA VAL A 74 -3.28 0.76 -3.34
C VAL A 74 -3.05 2.11 -2.69
N VAL A 75 -2.16 2.89 -3.29
CA VAL A 75 -1.85 4.24 -2.81
C VAL A 75 -1.95 5.25 -3.94
N SER A 76 -2.12 6.50 -3.57
CA SER A 76 -1.92 7.64 -4.45
C SER A 76 -0.69 8.41 -3.95
N ALA A 77 0.20 8.80 -4.85
CA ALA A 77 1.42 9.50 -4.48
C ALA A 77 1.45 10.89 -5.12
N ASP A 78 1.81 11.89 -4.32
CA ASP A 78 2.14 13.22 -4.80
C ASP A 78 3.64 13.43 -4.56
N PHE A 79 4.42 13.25 -5.61
CA PHE A 79 5.88 13.30 -5.50
C PHE A 79 6.40 14.72 -5.20
N GLU A 80 5.70 15.74 -5.68
CA GLU A 80 6.06 17.11 -5.42
C GLU A 80 5.89 17.47 -3.95
N LYS A 81 4.78 17.06 -3.35
CA LYS A 81 4.49 17.31 -1.93
C LYS A 81 5.12 16.28 -0.98
N GLY A 82 5.60 15.16 -1.53
CA GLY A 82 6.17 14.10 -0.71
C GLY A 82 5.15 13.33 0.12
N ILE A 83 3.94 13.17 -0.39
CA ILE A 83 2.83 12.54 0.33
C ILE A 83 2.37 11.27 -0.39
N VAL A 84 2.07 10.23 0.40
CA VAL A 84 1.47 8.98 -0.05
C VAL A 84 0.16 8.80 0.70
N TRP A 85 -0.95 8.72 -0.02
CA TRP A 85 -2.27 8.44 0.56
C TRP A 85 -2.61 6.97 0.40
N ILE A 86 -3.03 6.33 1.48
CA ILE A 86 -3.55 4.96 1.43
C ILE A 86 -4.96 5.01 0.85
N LYS A 87 -5.18 4.34 -0.27
CA LYS A 87 -6.47 4.33 -0.95
C LYS A 87 -7.27 3.06 -0.69
N TRP A 88 -6.59 1.92 -0.57
CA TRP A 88 -7.25 0.65 -0.35
C TRP A 88 -6.24 -0.43 0.05
N ILE A 89 -6.66 -1.37 0.86
CA ILE A 89 -5.88 -2.56 1.19
C ILE A 89 -6.83 -3.76 1.33
N GLY A 90 -6.43 -4.90 0.81
CA GLY A 90 -7.19 -6.13 0.89
C GLY A 90 -6.46 -7.31 0.28
N THR A 91 -7.16 -8.45 0.21
CA THR A 91 -6.62 -9.66 -0.43
C THR A 91 -6.51 -9.45 -1.94
N HIS A 92 -5.67 -10.28 -2.61
CA HIS A 92 -5.57 -10.18 -4.05
C HIS A 92 -6.88 -10.57 -4.75
N GLU A 93 -7.68 -11.48 -4.16
CA GLU A 93 -9.01 -11.81 -4.71
C GLU A 93 -9.95 -10.62 -4.66
N ALA A 94 -9.96 -9.90 -3.53
CA ALA A 94 -10.76 -8.68 -3.41
C ALA A 94 -10.28 -7.59 -4.36
N TYR A 95 -8.96 -7.48 -4.55
CA TYR A 95 -8.37 -6.53 -5.49
C TYR A 95 -8.88 -6.74 -6.92
N ASP A 96 -9.05 -7.99 -7.33
CA ASP A 96 -9.53 -8.31 -8.69
C ASP A 96 -10.97 -7.83 -8.95
N ARG A 97 -11.70 -7.44 -7.90
CA ARG A 97 -13.09 -7.00 -7.96
C ARG A 97 -13.26 -5.49 -7.88
N ILE A 98 -12.19 -4.73 -7.63
CA ILE A 98 -12.27 -3.27 -7.48
C ILE A 98 -11.80 -2.58 -8.77
N ASP A 99 -12.23 -1.34 -8.93
CA ASP A 99 -11.66 -0.44 -9.93
C ASP A 99 -10.49 0.30 -9.28
N VAL A 100 -9.28 -0.20 -9.52
CA VAL A 100 -8.07 0.27 -8.87
C VAL A 100 -7.79 1.75 -9.15
N ALA A 101 -8.20 2.25 -10.31
CA ALA A 101 -8.00 3.64 -10.69
C ALA A 101 -8.87 4.61 -9.89
N GLU A 102 -10.04 4.13 -9.42
CA GLU A 102 -11.06 4.97 -8.79
C GLU A 102 -11.27 4.68 -7.31
N ILE A 103 -10.76 3.55 -6.81
CA ILE A 103 -11.07 3.10 -5.44
C ILE A 103 -10.64 4.12 -4.38
N GLU A 104 -11.52 4.36 -3.42
CA GLU A 104 -11.26 5.15 -2.22
C GLU A 104 -11.62 4.31 -1.00
N HIS A 105 -10.70 4.25 -0.03
CA HIS A 105 -10.92 3.45 1.17
C HIS A 105 -11.96 4.11 2.07
N GLY A 106 -12.90 3.29 2.58
CA GLY A 106 -13.92 3.77 3.52
C GLY A 106 -15.16 4.37 2.89
N GLU A 107 -15.28 4.26 1.60
CA GLU A 107 -16.47 4.73 0.88
C GLU A 107 -17.54 3.68 0.71
#